data_ed2e27805739742d5bc7c70b3dc9b77e
#
_entry.id   ed2e27805739742d5bc7c70b3dc9b77e
#
_cell.length_a   1.000
_cell.length_b   1.000
_cell.length_c   1.000
_cell.angle_alpha   90.00
_cell.angle_beta   90.00
_cell.angle_gamma   90.00
#
_symmetry.space_group_name_H-M   'P 1'
#
loop_
_entity.id
_entity.type
_entity.pdbx_description
1 polymer ?
#
loop_
_entity_poly.entity_id
_entity_poly.type
_entity_poly.pdbx_seq_one_letter_code
_entity_poly.pdbx_strand_id
1 'polypeptide(L)'
;MSPSARLFVALELPDAARDALALWQADAVAAVHGLRPVRSEDLHATLCFLGSRPEAEIDQIAAACGVAAGEPVVESAFGSAVWLPARRPRVLAVALSDPDGACARLQGALSSALVAGGWYAPESRPFLAHVTVARVGRDARVRPVSLPAPPGDLAVRCSRVTLYRSRLGPSGARYEALASVSLGTAAGAADPVSVVRRFYDLQPRVYSGDAPADLLRDVLDPEVVWHVPGSSAIAGEHRGVDAVLDYMERRRRMTDSTFRVTVHGTAMIAGRVVQLAGGSALRDGREVSWETVGVFRVARGRIAECWLIPFDQAAFDEIWSRGV
;
A
#
# COMPACT_ATOMS: atom_id res chain seq x y z
N MET A 1 12.50 23.88 29.27
CA MET A 1 12.45 23.79 27.79
C MET A 1 11.72 22.50 27.45
N SER A 2 10.66 22.57 26.68
CA SER A 2 9.93 21.36 26.24
C SER A 2 10.85 20.48 25.38
N PRO A 3 10.78 19.15 25.50
CA PRO A 3 11.58 18.25 24.69
C PRO A 3 11.27 18.47 23.20
N SER A 4 12.32 18.41 22.36
CA SER A 4 12.21 18.62 20.92
C SER A 4 12.81 17.46 20.14
N ALA A 5 12.21 17.13 19.01
CA ALA A 5 12.64 16.09 18.11
C ALA A 5 12.97 16.66 16.72
N ARG A 6 14.02 16.16 16.09
CA ARG A 6 14.35 16.47 14.70
C ARG A 6 13.55 15.54 13.79
N LEU A 7 12.61 16.11 13.02
CA LEU A 7 11.63 15.35 12.26
C LEU A 7 11.78 15.55 10.75
N PHE A 8 11.41 14.52 9.99
CA PHE A 8 11.27 14.58 8.54
C PHE A 8 10.25 13.54 8.07
N VAL A 9 9.64 13.78 6.93
CA VAL A 9 8.73 12.85 6.23
C VAL A 9 9.44 12.29 5.01
N ALA A 10 9.39 10.98 4.83
CA ALA A 10 10.07 10.29 3.75
C ALA A 10 9.20 9.22 3.09
N LEU A 11 9.45 8.99 1.81
CA LEU A 11 8.96 7.87 1.03
C LEU A 11 9.88 6.67 1.27
N GLU A 12 9.32 5.54 1.70
CA GLU A 12 10.05 4.30 1.93
C GLU A 12 10.33 3.57 0.62
N LEU A 13 11.55 3.07 0.49
CA LEU A 13 11.90 2.19 -0.62
C LEU A 13 11.48 0.74 -0.29
N PRO A 14 11.01 -0.04 -1.27
CA PRO A 14 10.83 -1.48 -1.09
C PRO A 14 12.17 -2.17 -0.83
N ASP A 15 12.15 -3.31 -0.12
CA ASP A 15 13.35 -4.02 0.31
C ASP A 15 14.29 -4.35 -0.85
N ALA A 16 13.75 -4.91 -1.94
CA ALA A 16 14.53 -5.24 -3.13
C ALA A 16 15.26 -4.01 -3.74
N ALA A 17 14.61 -2.83 -3.72
CA ALA A 17 15.22 -1.61 -4.21
C ALA A 17 16.32 -1.10 -3.25
N ARG A 18 16.10 -1.20 -1.93
CA ARG A 18 17.12 -0.86 -0.93
C ARG A 18 18.35 -1.75 -1.06
N ASP A 19 18.15 -3.06 -1.23
CA ASP A 19 19.24 -4.04 -1.34
C ASP A 19 20.07 -3.81 -2.61
N ALA A 20 19.41 -3.61 -3.76
CA ALA A 20 20.08 -3.30 -5.01
C ALA A 20 20.87 -1.98 -4.94
N LEU A 21 20.28 -0.95 -4.31
CA LEU A 21 20.93 0.34 -4.14
C LEU A 21 22.10 0.26 -3.15
N ALA A 22 22.00 -0.55 -2.10
CA ALA A 22 23.09 -0.78 -1.13
C ALA A 22 24.29 -1.50 -1.76
N LEU A 23 24.06 -2.46 -2.65
CA LEU A 23 25.14 -3.11 -3.42
C LEU A 23 25.87 -2.09 -4.30
N TRP A 24 25.15 -1.30 -5.08
CA TRP A 24 25.72 -0.23 -5.89
C TRP A 24 26.45 0.83 -5.03
N GLN A 25 25.89 1.20 -3.88
CA GLN A 25 26.47 2.15 -2.94
C GLN A 25 27.86 1.70 -2.47
N ALA A 26 28.03 0.40 -2.19
CA ALA A 26 29.33 -0.14 -1.73
C ALA A 26 30.44 0.15 -2.75
N ASP A 27 30.20 -0.11 -4.03
CA ASP A 27 31.15 0.15 -5.12
C ASP A 27 31.39 1.67 -5.31
N ALA A 28 30.32 2.47 -5.29
CA ALA A 28 30.39 3.91 -5.44
C ALA A 28 31.17 4.59 -4.30
N VAL A 29 30.99 4.13 -3.06
CA VAL A 29 31.70 4.65 -1.88
C VAL A 29 33.16 4.21 -1.87
N ALA A 30 33.45 2.97 -2.27
CA ALA A 30 34.82 2.48 -2.39
C ALA A 30 35.65 3.27 -3.42
N ALA A 31 35.00 3.76 -4.48
CA ALA A 31 35.61 4.56 -5.53
C ALA A 31 35.98 5.99 -5.10
N VAL A 32 35.43 6.51 -3.98
CA VAL A 32 35.58 7.92 -3.60
C VAL A 32 35.97 8.09 -2.14
N HIS A 33 37.23 8.45 -1.90
CA HIS A 33 37.68 8.68 -0.56
C HIS A 33 36.95 9.84 0.15
N GLY A 34 36.64 9.66 1.43
CA GLY A 34 35.96 10.70 2.27
C GLY A 34 34.45 10.63 2.28
N LEU A 35 33.83 9.64 1.62
CA LEU A 35 32.40 9.34 1.74
C LEU A 35 32.14 8.44 2.97
N ARG A 36 31.02 8.68 3.61
CA ARG A 36 30.43 7.85 4.66
C ARG A 36 29.10 7.29 4.16
N PRO A 37 28.98 5.98 3.98
CA PRO A 37 27.72 5.40 3.48
C PRO A 37 26.58 5.62 4.46
N VAL A 38 25.38 5.79 3.92
CA VAL A 38 24.13 5.66 4.67
C VAL A 38 23.85 4.17 4.83
N ARG A 39 23.39 3.73 6.00
CA ARG A 39 23.05 2.32 6.22
C ARG A 39 21.89 1.89 5.32
N SER A 40 21.87 0.65 4.88
CA SER A 40 20.84 0.16 3.95
C SER A 40 19.42 0.37 4.49
N GLU A 41 19.21 0.10 5.79
CA GLU A 41 17.93 0.31 6.47
C GLU A 41 17.50 1.78 6.56
N ASP A 42 18.43 2.71 6.40
CA ASP A 42 18.17 4.16 6.46
C ASP A 42 18.02 4.80 5.06
N LEU A 43 18.07 4.00 3.97
CA LEU A 43 17.89 4.49 2.61
C LEU A 43 16.41 4.83 2.37
N HIS A 44 16.12 6.09 2.05
CA HIS A 44 14.78 6.62 1.80
C HIS A 44 14.84 7.84 0.89
N ALA A 45 13.71 8.24 0.32
CA ALA A 45 13.59 9.54 -0.34
C ALA A 45 12.90 10.55 0.60
N THR A 46 13.63 11.58 1.03
CA THR A 46 13.05 12.64 1.88
C THR A 46 12.09 13.50 1.08
N LEU A 47 10.86 13.66 1.58
CA LEU A 47 9.81 14.50 0.98
C LEU A 47 9.76 15.87 1.65
N CYS A 48 9.71 15.94 3.00
CA CYS A 48 9.65 17.18 3.76
C CYS A 48 10.57 17.09 4.98
N PHE A 49 11.51 18.03 5.11
CA PHE A 49 12.39 18.14 6.27
C PHE A 49 11.87 19.19 7.23
N LEU A 50 11.34 18.77 8.40
CA LEU A 50 10.64 19.66 9.36
C LEU A 50 11.58 20.35 10.36
N GLY A 51 12.83 19.86 10.46
CA GLY A 51 13.78 20.36 11.45
C GLY A 51 13.43 19.97 12.89
N SER A 52 13.82 20.79 13.85
CA SER A 52 13.53 20.58 15.27
C SER A 52 12.11 21.06 15.60
N ARG A 53 11.28 20.17 16.18
CA ARG A 53 9.89 20.44 16.56
C ARG A 53 9.65 20.01 18.00
N PRO A 54 8.75 20.69 18.75
CA PRO A 54 8.30 20.20 20.04
C PRO A 54 7.72 18.78 19.94
N GLU A 55 8.06 17.89 20.88
CA GLU A 55 7.54 16.52 20.85
C GLU A 55 6.00 16.48 20.99
N ALA A 56 5.39 17.47 21.63
CA ALA A 56 3.94 17.60 21.74
C ALA A 56 3.21 17.81 20.39
N GLU A 57 3.94 18.20 19.33
CA GLU A 57 3.37 18.39 17.98
C GLU A 57 3.37 17.09 17.15
N ILE A 58 4.04 16.02 17.60
CA ILE A 58 4.26 14.80 16.80
C ILE A 58 2.95 14.20 16.33
N ASP A 59 1.96 14.06 17.20
CA ASP A 59 0.67 13.44 16.84
C ASP A 59 -0.11 14.27 15.80
N GLN A 60 -0.04 15.60 15.91
CA GLN A 60 -0.68 16.51 14.96
C GLN A 60 0.03 16.48 13.59
N ILE A 61 1.36 16.43 13.60
CA ILE A 61 2.18 16.27 12.38
C ILE A 61 1.89 14.92 11.73
N ALA A 62 1.81 13.84 12.52
CA ALA A 62 1.47 12.52 12.03
C ALA A 62 0.08 12.48 11.38
N ALA A 63 -0.91 13.11 12.03
CA ALA A 63 -2.26 13.26 11.48
C ALA A 63 -2.28 14.04 10.15
N ALA A 64 -1.50 15.13 10.04
CA ALA A 64 -1.37 15.90 8.81
C ALA A 64 -0.72 15.08 7.67
N CYS A 65 0.20 14.16 7.99
CA CYS A 65 0.76 13.23 6.99
C CYS A 65 -0.29 12.27 6.43
N GLY A 66 -1.45 12.12 7.07
CA GLY A 66 -2.58 11.31 6.60
C GLY A 66 -3.07 11.68 5.20
N VAL A 67 -2.83 12.91 4.72
CA VAL A 67 -3.13 13.34 3.35
C VAL A 67 -2.48 12.43 2.29
N ALA A 68 -1.36 11.81 2.61
CA ALA A 68 -0.66 10.88 1.72
C ALA A 68 -1.50 9.63 1.36
N ALA A 69 -2.47 9.25 2.19
CA ALA A 69 -3.37 8.13 1.90
C ALA A 69 -4.18 8.34 0.61
N GLY A 70 -4.47 9.59 0.26
CA GLY A 70 -5.16 9.97 -0.98
C GLY A 70 -4.30 9.91 -2.25
N GLU A 71 -2.99 9.84 -2.09
CA GLU A 71 -2.06 9.84 -3.21
C GLU A 71 -1.83 8.40 -3.72
N PRO A 72 -1.68 8.21 -5.05
CA PRO A 72 -1.41 6.89 -5.60
C PRO A 72 -0.04 6.36 -5.15
N VAL A 73 0.13 5.04 -5.22
CA VAL A 73 1.45 4.40 -5.09
C VAL A 73 2.41 5.02 -6.10
N VAL A 74 3.62 5.34 -5.64
CA VAL A 74 4.65 5.93 -6.51
C VAL A 74 5.40 4.83 -7.26
N GLU A 75 5.22 4.79 -8.56
CA GLU A 75 6.01 3.95 -9.47
C GLU A 75 7.18 4.77 -9.99
N SER A 76 8.40 4.28 -9.81
CA SER A 76 9.63 5.00 -10.10
C SER A 76 10.73 4.03 -10.57
N ALA A 77 11.91 4.56 -10.90
CA ALA A 77 13.13 3.82 -11.12
C ALA A 77 14.31 4.66 -10.61
N PHE A 78 15.47 4.03 -10.37
CA PHE A 78 16.67 4.77 -10.06
C PHE A 78 17.20 5.46 -11.33
N GLY A 79 17.42 6.76 -11.22
CA GLY A 79 18.05 7.58 -12.25
C GLY A 79 19.55 7.70 -12.03
N SER A 80 20.13 8.85 -12.42
CA SER A 80 21.56 9.09 -12.29
C SER A 80 22.01 9.35 -10.86
N ALA A 81 23.26 9.03 -10.55
CA ALA A 81 23.95 9.50 -9.37
C ALA A 81 24.20 11.02 -9.45
N VAL A 82 23.92 11.72 -8.35
CA VAL A 82 23.99 13.18 -8.27
C VAL A 82 24.76 13.65 -7.03
N TRP A 83 25.60 14.66 -7.21
CA TRP A 83 26.31 15.32 -6.14
C TRP A 83 25.54 16.55 -5.66
N LEU A 84 25.20 16.63 -4.38
CA LEU A 84 24.39 17.72 -3.85
C LEU A 84 25.12 18.46 -2.70
N PRO A 85 25.23 19.81 -2.76
CA PRO A 85 25.11 20.64 -3.96
C PRO A 85 26.22 20.32 -4.98
N ALA A 86 25.95 20.51 -6.29
CA ALA A 86 26.87 20.10 -7.35
C ALA A 86 28.29 20.70 -7.24
N ARG A 87 28.44 21.97 -6.82
CA ARG A 87 29.74 22.65 -6.74
C ARG A 87 30.55 22.34 -5.46
N ARG A 88 29.87 22.03 -4.35
CA ARG A 88 30.47 21.71 -3.05
C ARG A 88 29.70 20.56 -2.41
N PRO A 89 29.94 19.34 -2.87
CA PRO A 89 29.17 18.19 -2.42
C PRO A 89 29.18 18.01 -0.91
N ARG A 90 28.00 17.77 -0.36
CA ARG A 90 27.78 17.34 1.02
C ARG A 90 27.22 15.94 1.07
N VAL A 91 26.57 15.52 -0.01
CA VAL A 91 25.98 14.18 -0.15
C VAL A 91 26.17 13.68 -1.58
N LEU A 92 26.32 12.37 -1.70
CA LEU A 92 26.07 11.60 -2.90
C LEU A 92 24.65 11.04 -2.80
N ALA A 93 23.87 11.25 -3.83
CA ALA A 93 22.49 10.77 -3.92
C ALA A 93 22.23 10.09 -5.27
N VAL A 94 21.17 9.30 -5.33
CA VAL A 94 20.64 8.74 -6.58
C VAL A 94 19.27 9.36 -6.80
N ALA A 95 19.07 9.97 -7.96
CA ALA A 95 17.79 10.54 -8.34
C ALA A 95 16.74 9.42 -8.52
N LEU A 96 15.49 9.71 -8.19
CA LEU A 96 14.35 8.88 -8.58
C LEU A 96 13.74 9.47 -9.85
N SER A 97 13.50 8.61 -10.82
CA SER A 97 12.78 8.98 -12.05
C SER A 97 11.32 9.27 -11.70
N ASP A 98 10.81 10.42 -12.09
CA ASP A 98 9.45 10.87 -11.80
C ASP A 98 8.74 11.40 -13.06
N PRO A 99 8.65 10.57 -14.13
CA PRO A 99 8.14 11.03 -15.43
C PRO A 99 6.69 11.51 -15.36
N ASP A 100 5.89 10.89 -14.50
CA ASP A 100 4.48 11.24 -14.31
C ASP A 100 4.25 12.26 -13.19
N GLY A 101 5.31 12.74 -12.54
CA GLY A 101 5.26 13.69 -11.44
C GLY A 101 4.63 13.13 -10.14
N ALA A 102 4.62 11.81 -9.94
CA ALA A 102 3.99 11.19 -8.78
C ALA A 102 4.68 11.56 -7.47
N CYS A 103 6.02 11.54 -7.43
CA CYS A 103 6.79 12.00 -6.27
C CYS A 103 6.54 13.49 -5.98
N ALA A 104 6.50 14.32 -7.04
CA ALA A 104 6.29 15.75 -6.89
C ALA A 104 4.86 16.07 -6.39
N ARG A 105 3.83 15.37 -6.89
CA ARG A 105 2.45 15.51 -6.36
C ARG A 105 2.35 15.11 -4.91
N LEU A 106 2.88 13.95 -4.55
CA LEU A 106 2.90 13.47 -3.17
C LEU A 106 3.61 14.49 -2.23
N GLN A 107 4.77 14.97 -2.64
CA GLN A 107 5.51 15.98 -1.89
C GLN A 107 4.69 17.29 -1.78
N GLY A 108 4.02 17.71 -2.85
CA GLY A 108 3.16 18.89 -2.87
C GLY A 108 1.97 18.78 -1.90
N ALA A 109 1.28 17.64 -1.88
CA ALA A 109 0.18 17.36 -0.95
C ALA A 109 0.64 17.43 0.52
N LEU A 110 1.74 16.72 0.83
CA LEU A 110 2.35 16.75 2.18
C LEU A 110 2.82 18.14 2.57
N SER A 111 3.51 18.83 1.65
CA SER A 111 3.98 20.21 1.85
C SER A 111 2.83 21.13 2.21
N SER A 112 1.73 21.09 1.47
CA SER A 112 0.56 21.93 1.69
C SER A 112 -0.07 21.68 3.06
N ALA A 113 -0.25 20.41 3.44
CA ALA A 113 -0.82 20.05 4.75
C ALA A 113 0.09 20.50 5.91
N LEU A 114 1.40 20.28 5.78
CA LEU A 114 2.38 20.62 6.82
C LEU A 114 2.61 22.14 6.95
N VAL A 115 2.50 22.88 5.84
CA VAL A 115 2.53 24.36 5.84
C VAL A 115 1.28 24.91 6.55
N ALA A 116 0.10 24.36 6.25
CA ALA A 116 -1.15 24.78 6.90
C ALA A 116 -1.11 24.59 8.42
N GLY A 117 -0.41 23.56 8.91
CA GLY A 117 -0.16 23.33 10.34
C GLY A 117 0.99 24.17 10.94
N GLY A 118 1.72 24.94 10.13
CA GLY A 118 2.86 25.73 10.60
C GLY A 118 4.13 24.93 10.88
N TRP A 119 4.21 23.68 10.44
CA TRP A 119 5.34 22.77 10.73
C TRP A 119 6.41 22.72 9.64
N TYR A 120 6.12 23.22 8.44
CA TYR A 120 7.03 23.16 7.30
C TYR A 120 7.12 24.49 6.57
N ALA A 121 8.33 24.84 6.12
CA ALA A 121 8.56 25.93 5.20
C ALA A 121 9.13 25.34 3.90
N PRO A 122 8.44 25.48 2.76
CA PRO A 122 8.92 24.97 1.48
C PRO A 122 10.29 25.55 1.09
N GLU A 123 11.12 24.72 0.48
CA GLU A 123 12.37 25.19 -0.11
C GLU A 123 12.09 26.05 -1.36
N SER A 124 12.96 27.03 -1.62
CA SER A 124 12.84 27.89 -2.82
C SER A 124 13.24 27.16 -4.12
N ARG A 125 13.89 26.01 -3.99
CA ARG A 125 14.32 25.18 -5.12
C ARG A 125 13.22 24.18 -5.51
N PRO A 126 13.11 23.85 -6.79
CA PRO A 126 12.24 22.75 -7.22
C PRO A 126 12.57 21.45 -6.45
N PHE A 127 11.55 20.71 -6.11
CA PHE A 127 11.70 19.39 -5.49
C PHE A 127 12.44 18.44 -6.44
N LEU A 128 13.46 17.78 -5.93
CA LEU A 128 14.17 16.71 -6.61
C LEU A 128 13.98 15.42 -5.80
N ALA A 129 13.24 14.47 -6.33
CA ALA A 129 13.12 13.14 -5.75
C ALA A 129 14.48 12.43 -5.81
N HIS A 130 15.06 12.10 -4.64
CA HIS A 130 16.35 11.43 -4.57
C HIS A 130 16.52 10.64 -3.26
N VAL A 131 17.37 9.63 -3.32
CA VAL A 131 17.83 8.85 -2.16
C VAL A 131 19.26 9.23 -1.85
N THR A 132 19.51 9.75 -0.65
CA THR A 132 20.89 10.00 -0.18
C THR A 132 21.57 8.67 0.14
N VAL A 133 22.63 8.34 -0.59
CA VAL A 133 23.38 7.09 -0.40
C VAL A 133 24.65 7.26 0.41
N ALA A 134 25.31 8.44 0.36
CA ALA A 134 26.46 8.70 1.19
C ALA A 134 26.55 10.20 1.56
N ARG A 135 27.23 10.47 2.66
CA ARG A 135 27.53 11.83 3.11
C ARG A 135 29.04 12.08 3.05
N VAL A 136 29.42 13.28 2.68
CA VAL A 136 30.81 13.72 2.76
C VAL A 136 31.20 13.89 4.22
N GLY A 137 32.31 13.28 4.62
CA GLY A 137 32.87 13.42 5.97
C GLY A 137 33.11 14.90 6.32
N ARG A 138 33.05 15.25 7.63
CA ARG A 138 33.14 16.64 8.09
C ARG A 138 34.39 17.35 7.61
N ASP A 139 35.52 16.65 7.61
CA ASP A 139 36.82 17.18 7.27
C ASP A 139 37.26 16.79 5.84
N ALA A 140 36.40 16.08 5.10
CA ALA A 140 36.68 15.66 3.74
C ALA A 140 36.25 16.72 2.73
N ARG A 141 37.03 16.80 1.65
CA ARG A 141 36.65 17.57 0.44
C ARG A 141 36.61 16.58 -0.72
N VAL A 142 35.41 16.36 -1.22
CA VAL A 142 35.18 15.48 -2.36
C VAL A 142 34.93 16.33 -3.59
N ARG A 143 35.61 15.97 -4.70
CA ARG A 143 35.29 16.51 -6.03
C ARG A 143 34.34 15.55 -6.71
N PRO A 144 33.32 16.08 -7.42
CA PRO A 144 32.44 15.25 -8.24
C PRO A 144 33.24 14.39 -9.22
N VAL A 145 32.98 13.11 -9.23
CA VAL A 145 33.55 12.15 -10.20
C VAL A 145 32.39 11.42 -10.88
N SER A 146 32.67 10.90 -12.08
CA SER A 146 31.74 9.98 -12.74
C SER A 146 31.71 8.67 -11.98
N LEU A 147 30.52 8.15 -11.73
CA LEU A 147 30.28 6.88 -11.04
C LEU A 147 29.59 5.90 -11.99
N PRO A 148 29.67 4.59 -11.73
CA PRO A 148 28.84 3.62 -12.43
C PRO A 148 27.36 4.01 -12.38
N ALA A 149 26.60 3.59 -13.37
CA ALA A 149 25.15 3.82 -13.36
C ALA A 149 24.49 3.08 -12.19
N PRO A 150 23.58 3.72 -11.42
CA PRO A 150 22.76 3.01 -10.45
C PRO A 150 21.88 1.94 -11.14
N PRO A 151 21.25 1.01 -10.37
CA PRO A 151 20.45 -0.10 -10.94
C PRO A 151 19.14 0.41 -11.58
N GLY A 152 19.21 1.04 -12.76
CA GLY A 152 18.12 1.73 -13.44
C GLY A 152 17.01 0.82 -13.96
N ASP A 153 17.29 -0.46 -14.20
CA ASP A 153 16.30 -1.42 -14.74
C ASP A 153 15.35 -1.96 -13.66
N LEU A 154 15.57 -1.60 -12.39
CA LEU A 154 14.73 -2.04 -11.27
C LEU A 154 13.54 -1.09 -11.09
N ALA A 155 12.33 -1.61 -11.20
CA ALA A 155 11.13 -0.88 -10.82
C ALA A 155 11.10 -0.63 -9.30
N VAL A 156 10.95 0.64 -8.92
CA VAL A 156 10.91 1.10 -7.52
C VAL A 156 9.49 1.50 -7.18
N ARG A 157 8.72 0.55 -6.63
CA ARG A 157 7.33 0.75 -6.25
C ARG A 157 7.21 1.11 -4.78
N CYS A 158 7.05 2.39 -4.48
CA CYS A 158 6.95 2.92 -3.13
C CYS A 158 5.48 3.07 -2.70
N SER A 159 5.09 2.35 -1.65
CA SER A 159 3.69 2.30 -1.16
C SER A 159 3.49 2.92 0.21
N ARG A 160 4.54 3.52 0.81
CA ARG A 160 4.47 4.02 2.19
C ARG A 160 5.24 5.32 2.39
N VAL A 161 4.62 6.23 3.11
CA VAL A 161 5.25 7.46 3.64
C VAL A 161 5.36 7.33 5.15
N THR A 162 6.50 7.71 5.71
CA THR A 162 6.75 7.61 7.15
C THR A 162 7.29 8.91 7.71
N LEU A 163 6.74 9.33 8.85
CA LEU A 163 7.28 10.38 9.70
C LEU A 163 8.38 9.78 10.56
N TYR A 164 9.58 10.33 10.45
CA TYR A 164 10.76 9.88 11.18
C TYR A 164 11.26 10.91 12.19
N ARG A 165 11.74 10.42 13.32
CA ARG A 165 12.62 11.15 14.23
C ARG A 165 14.07 10.82 13.88
N SER A 166 14.90 11.86 13.70
CA SER A 166 16.34 11.73 13.49
C SER A 166 17.08 11.93 14.79
N ARG A 167 17.79 10.91 15.26
CA ARG A 167 18.69 10.98 16.40
C ARG A 167 20.13 11.05 15.90
N LEU A 168 20.82 12.13 16.21
CA LEU A 168 22.24 12.30 15.85
C LEU A 168 23.12 11.59 16.88
N GLY A 169 24.01 10.73 16.42
CA GLY A 169 24.96 10.00 17.24
C GLY A 169 26.39 10.06 16.66
N PRO A 170 27.41 9.60 17.40
CA PRO A 170 28.80 9.57 16.94
C PRO A 170 29.00 8.77 15.64
N SER A 171 28.21 7.70 15.45
CA SER A 171 28.22 6.83 14.27
C SER A 171 27.33 7.33 13.12
N GLY A 172 26.72 8.50 13.23
CA GLY A 172 25.80 9.08 12.25
C GLY A 172 24.38 9.25 12.76
N ALA A 173 23.47 9.63 11.88
CA ALA A 173 22.06 9.76 12.21
C ALA A 173 21.39 8.36 12.25
N ARG A 174 20.53 8.16 13.24
CA ARG A 174 19.60 7.01 13.31
C ARG A 174 18.18 7.50 13.16
N TYR A 175 17.35 6.72 12.48
CA TYR A 175 15.96 7.08 12.22
C TYR A 175 15.02 6.14 12.95
N GLU A 176 14.07 6.75 13.67
CA GLU A 176 13.01 6.07 14.40
C GLU A 176 11.69 6.40 13.71
N ALA A 177 10.98 5.38 13.22
CA ALA A 177 9.67 5.57 12.63
C ALA A 177 8.64 5.92 13.73
N LEU A 178 7.93 7.04 13.57
CA LEU A 178 6.92 7.49 14.51
C LEU A 178 5.50 7.18 14.03
N ALA A 179 5.26 7.38 12.75
CA ALA A 179 3.97 7.10 12.12
C ALA A 179 4.17 6.80 10.64
N SER A 180 3.37 5.91 10.09
CA SER A 180 3.41 5.54 8.67
C SER A 180 2.03 5.61 8.05
N VAL A 181 1.98 6.03 6.77
CA VAL A 181 0.78 6.14 5.95
C VAL A 181 0.97 5.34 4.68
N SER A 182 0.08 4.42 4.38
CA SER A 182 0.09 3.69 3.11
C SER A 182 -0.47 4.57 1.99
N LEU A 183 0.23 4.60 0.86
CA LEU A 183 -0.21 5.27 -0.37
C LEU A 183 -1.26 4.42 -1.11
N GLY A 184 -2.09 5.06 -1.92
CA GLY A 184 -3.14 4.38 -2.68
C GLY A 184 -4.35 3.98 -1.83
N THR A 185 -4.34 4.36 -0.55
CA THR A 185 -5.49 4.28 0.32
C THR A 185 -6.11 5.68 0.38
N ALA A 186 -6.85 6.09 -0.65
CA ALA A 186 -7.55 7.37 -0.64
C ALA A 186 -8.27 7.54 0.70
N ALA A 187 -8.32 8.75 1.24
CA ALA A 187 -9.23 9.09 2.34
C ALA A 187 -10.65 8.77 1.85
N GLY A 188 -11.19 7.60 2.26
CA GLY A 188 -12.40 7.00 1.73
C GLY A 188 -12.21 5.68 0.97
N ALA A 189 -11.01 5.31 0.53
CA ALA A 189 -10.74 3.95 0.10
C ALA A 189 -10.41 3.12 1.35
N ALA A 190 -11.40 2.44 1.88
CA ALA A 190 -11.23 1.47 2.95
C ALA A 190 -10.09 0.50 2.58
N ASP A 191 -9.23 0.17 3.54
CA ASP A 191 -8.22 -0.89 3.39
C ASP A 191 -8.84 -2.11 2.70
N PRO A 192 -8.22 -2.67 1.63
CA PRO A 192 -8.81 -3.75 0.87
C PRO A 192 -9.27 -4.94 1.73
N VAL A 193 -8.54 -5.27 2.79
CA VAL A 193 -8.92 -6.31 3.75
C VAL A 193 -10.19 -5.90 4.50
N SER A 194 -10.29 -4.64 4.91
CA SER A 194 -11.48 -4.11 5.58
C SER A 194 -12.71 -4.09 4.67
N VAL A 195 -12.54 -3.81 3.37
CA VAL A 195 -13.65 -3.88 2.38
C VAL A 195 -14.17 -5.30 2.26
N VAL A 196 -13.28 -6.30 2.12
CA VAL A 196 -13.67 -7.70 2.02
C VAL A 196 -14.29 -8.19 3.33
N ARG A 197 -13.74 -7.81 4.49
CA ARG A 197 -14.36 -8.12 5.78
C ARG A 197 -15.78 -7.56 5.87
N ARG A 198 -15.97 -6.28 5.55
CA ARG A 198 -17.30 -5.65 5.55
C ARG A 198 -18.27 -6.40 4.62
N PHE A 199 -17.83 -6.86 3.45
CA PHE A 199 -18.64 -7.68 2.57
C PHE A 199 -19.10 -8.98 3.26
N TYR A 200 -18.20 -9.69 3.96
CA TYR A 200 -18.55 -10.90 4.70
C TYR A 200 -19.41 -10.62 5.94
N ASP A 201 -19.22 -9.50 6.63
CA ASP A 201 -20.06 -9.08 7.78
C ASP A 201 -21.51 -8.74 7.38
N LEU A 202 -21.72 -8.30 6.14
CA LEU A 202 -23.06 -7.99 5.61
C LEU A 202 -23.80 -9.25 5.11
N GLN A 203 -23.09 -10.27 4.65
CA GLN A 203 -23.69 -11.48 4.06
C GLN A 203 -24.68 -12.20 4.97
N PRO A 204 -24.45 -12.42 6.28
CA PRO A 204 -25.40 -13.10 7.15
C PRO A 204 -26.78 -12.45 7.13
N ARG A 205 -26.85 -11.12 7.12
CA ARG A 205 -28.13 -10.38 7.08
C ARG A 205 -28.85 -10.51 5.74
N VAL A 206 -28.08 -10.59 4.65
CA VAL A 206 -28.63 -10.78 3.31
C VAL A 206 -29.14 -12.21 3.14
N TYR A 207 -28.36 -13.19 3.58
CA TYR A 207 -28.73 -14.61 3.42
C TYR A 207 -29.83 -15.07 4.40
N SER A 208 -29.98 -14.44 5.57
CA SER A 208 -31.14 -14.68 6.46
C SER A 208 -32.42 -14.03 5.94
N GLY A 209 -32.31 -13.07 5.02
CA GLY A 209 -33.44 -12.26 4.56
C GLY A 209 -33.74 -11.05 5.45
N ASP A 210 -32.92 -10.78 6.48
CA ASP A 210 -33.08 -9.62 7.38
C ASP A 210 -32.71 -8.29 6.71
N ALA A 211 -32.03 -8.35 5.57
CA ALA A 211 -31.71 -7.17 4.76
C ALA A 211 -31.77 -7.50 3.27
N PRO A 212 -32.11 -6.52 2.40
CA PRO A 212 -32.08 -6.70 0.96
C PRO A 212 -30.64 -6.86 0.47
N ALA A 213 -30.46 -7.59 -0.65
CA ALA A 213 -29.13 -7.76 -1.29
C ALA A 213 -28.50 -6.42 -1.70
N ASP A 214 -29.31 -5.39 -1.94
CA ASP A 214 -28.85 -4.01 -2.23
C ASP A 214 -27.89 -3.44 -1.17
N LEU A 215 -27.93 -3.95 0.06
CA LEU A 215 -26.97 -3.58 1.11
C LEU A 215 -25.51 -3.82 0.70
N LEU A 216 -25.27 -4.75 -0.22
CA LEU A 216 -23.93 -5.07 -0.71
C LEU A 216 -23.42 -4.08 -1.78
N ARG A 217 -24.28 -3.20 -2.34
CA ARG A 217 -23.85 -2.19 -3.32
C ARG A 217 -22.80 -1.23 -2.79
N ASP A 218 -22.81 -0.96 -1.50
CA ASP A 218 -21.83 -0.06 -0.88
C ASP A 218 -20.39 -0.59 -0.95
N VAL A 219 -20.22 -1.91 -1.01
CA VAL A 219 -18.93 -2.58 -1.01
C VAL A 219 -18.57 -3.20 -2.36
N LEU A 220 -19.48 -3.24 -3.33
CA LEU A 220 -19.26 -3.74 -4.68
C LEU A 220 -19.09 -2.59 -5.68
N ASP A 221 -18.12 -2.71 -6.60
CA ASP A 221 -17.98 -1.78 -7.73
C ASP A 221 -19.17 -1.97 -8.69
N PRO A 222 -19.74 -0.90 -9.27
CA PRO A 222 -20.82 -1.03 -10.27
C PRO A 222 -20.50 -1.99 -11.41
N GLU A 223 -19.22 -2.05 -11.82
CA GLU A 223 -18.70 -2.92 -12.91
C GLU A 223 -18.03 -4.20 -12.36
N VAL A 224 -18.38 -4.65 -11.16
CA VAL A 224 -17.78 -5.83 -10.53
C VAL A 224 -17.92 -7.07 -11.41
N VAL A 225 -16.87 -7.91 -11.43
CA VAL A 225 -16.88 -9.20 -12.11
C VAL A 225 -16.71 -10.32 -11.08
N TRP A 226 -17.63 -11.28 -11.10
CA TRP A 226 -17.65 -12.39 -10.15
C TRP A 226 -17.55 -13.72 -10.87
N HIS A 227 -16.45 -14.44 -10.67
CA HIS A 227 -16.17 -15.71 -11.32
C HIS A 227 -16.51 -16.87 -10.38
N VAL A 228 -17.46 -17.69 -10.79
CA VAL A 228 -17.87 -18.91 -10.09
C VAL A 228 -17.56 -20.10 -11.01
N PRO A 229 -16.58 -20.95 -10.68
CA PRO A 229 -16.20 -22.08 -11.53
C PRO A 229 -17.24 -23.20 -11.50
N GLY A 230 -17.13 -24.13 -12.44
CA GLY A 230 -17.92 -25.33 -12.50
C GLY A 230 -19.10 -25.28 -13.46
N SER A 231 -20.06 -26.18 -13.27
CA SER A 231 -21.22 -26.39 -14.16
C SER A 231 -22.56 -26.29 -13.44
N SER A 232 -22.57 -25.89 -12.18
CA SER A 232 -23.76 -25.77 -11.35
C SER A 232 -24.69 -24.63 -11.78
N ALA A 233 -25.90 -24.57 -11.24
CA ALA A 233 -26.86 -23.53 -11.54
C ALA A 233 -26.42 -22.10 -11.17
N ILE A 234 -25.38 -21.97 -10.32
CA ILE A 234 -24.79 -20.69 -9.92
C ILE A 234 -23.45 -20.39 -10.60
N ALA A 235 -22.92 -21.35 -11.39
CA ALA A 235 -21.64 -21.20 -12.08
C ALA A 235 -21.73 -20.16 -13.20
N GLY A 236 -20.57 -19.56 -13.52
CA GLY A 236 -20.43 -18.59 -14.59
C GLY A 236 -19.73 -17.31 -14.17
N GLU A 237 -19.70 -16.38 -15.09
CA GLU A 237 -19.17 -15.04 -14.87
C GLU A 237 -20.33 -14.06 -14.75
N HIS A 238 -20.49 -13.46 -13.57
CA HIS A 238 -21.53 -12.46 -13.28
C HIS A 238 -20.90 -11.07 -13.40
N ARG A 239 -21.34 -10.28 -14.40
CA ARG A 239 -20.81 -8.94 -14.68
C ARG A 239 -21.78 -7.85 -14.25
N GLY A 240 -21.25 -6.85 -13.55
CA GLY A 240 -21.99 -5.75 -12.97
C GLY A 240 -22.64 -6.11 -11.63
N VAL A 241 -22.87 -5.09 -10.81
CA VAL A 241 -23.37 -5.26 -9.46
C VAL A 241 -24.73 -5.96 -9.43
N ASP A 242 -25.63 -5.66 -10.37
CA ASP A 242 -26.95 -6.29 -10.42
C ASP A 242 -26.88 -7.81 -10.64
N ALA A 243 -26.02 -8.25 -11.57
CA ALA A 243 -25.82 -9.67 -11.82
C ALA A 243 -25.22 -10.42 -10.61
N VAL A 244 -24.34 -9.74 -9.86
CA VAL A 244 -23.78 -10.30 -8.61
C VAL A 244 -24.84 -10.37 -7.51
N LEU A 245 -25.70 -9.35 -7.38
CA LEU A 245 -26.80 -9.39 -6.42
C LEU A 245 -27.82 -10.48 -6.76
N ASP A 246 -28.15 -10.66 -8.04
CA ASP A 246 -29.00 -11.76 -8.51
C ASP A 246 -28.38 -13.15 -8.21
N TYR A 247 -27.09 -13.28 -8.37
CA TYR A 247 -26.35 -14.49 -7.97
C TYR A 247 -26.48 -14.75 -6.45
N MET A 248 -26.30 -13.72 -5.59
CA MET A 248 -26.47 -13.85 -4.15
C MET A 248 -27.91 -14.21 -3.76
N GLU A 249 -28.87 -13.56 -4.36
CA GLU A 249 -30.29 -13.82 -4.13
C GLU A 249 -30.70 -15.22 -4.60
N ARG A 250 -30.15 -15.72 -5.73
CA ARG A 250 -30.35 -17.11 -6.17
C ARG A 250 -29.84 -18.10 -5.12
N ARG A 251 -28.64 -17.89 -4.58
CA ARG A 251 -28.08 -18.73 -3.50
C ARG A 251 -28.96 -18.71 -2.26
N ARG A 252 -29.45 -17.55 -1.86
CA ARG A 252 -30.38 -17.40 -0.72
C ARG A 252 -31.64 -18.25 -0.93
N ARG A 253 -32.28 -18.13 -2.10
CA ARG A 253 -33.48 -18.91 -2.43
C ARG A 253 -33.22 -20.41 -2.47
N MET A 254 -32.13 -20.86 -3.08
CA MET A 254 -31.78 -22.25 -3.18
C MET A 254 -31.47 -22.91 -1.82
N THR A 255 -31.24 -22.13 -0.79
CA THR A 255 -30.93 -22.61 0.56
C THR A 255 -32.01 -22.22 1.59
N ASP A 256 -33.21 -21.82 1.16
CA ASP A 256 -34.30 -21.39 2.03
C ASP A 256 -33.86 -20.40 3.13
N SER A 257 -32.97 -19.48 2.80
CA SER A 257 -32.37 -18.49 3.72
C SER A 257 -31.56 -19.12 4.90
N THR A 258 -31.14 -20.37 4.78
CA THR A 258 -30.35 -21.05 5.81
C THR A 258 -28.84 -20.92 5.59
N PHE A 259 -28.41 -20.30 4.52
CA PHE A 259 -27.00 -20.11 4.19
C PHE A 259 -26.23 -19.41 5.33
N ARG A 260 -25.11 -19.99 5.73
CA ARG A 260 -24.18 -19.43 6.72
C ARG A 260 -22.78 -19.38 6.13
N VAL A 261 -22.04 -18.34 6.50
CA VAL A 261 -20.63 -18.18 6.12
C VAL A 261 -19.79 -18.09 7.39
N THR A 262 -18.69 -18.83 7.42
CA THR A 262 -17.67 -18.79 8.48
C THR A 262 -16.35 -18.38 7.85
N VAL A 263 -15.78 -17.26 8.28
CA VAL A 263 -14.47 -16.79 7.84
C VAL A 263 -13.38 -17.45 8.68
N HIS A 264 -12.44 -18.14 8.05
CA HIS A 264 -11.32 -18.80 8.71
C HIS A 264 -10.04 -17.95 8.71
N GLY A 265 -9.85 -17.12 7.68
CA GLY A 265 -8.68 -16.25 7.59
C GLY A 265 -8.71 -15.32 6.38
N THR A 266 -8.02 -14.20 6.53
CA THR A 266 -7.89 -13.18 5.47
C THR A 266 -6.43 -12.73 5.39
N ALA A 267 -5.88 -12.68 4.18
CA ALA A 267 -4.51 -12.21 3.94
C ALA A 267 -4.45 -11.32 2.70
N MET A 268 -3.48 -10.40 2.67
CA MET A 268 -3.10 -9.67 1.46
C MET A 268 -1.93 -10.40 0.80
N ILE A 269 -2.11 -10.87 -0.42
CA ILE A 269 -1.09 -11.59 -1.21
C ILE A 269 -1.03 -10.98 -2.60
N ALA A 270 0.15 -10.50 -3.01
CA ALA A 270 0.40 -9.93 -4.33
C ALA A 270 -0.66 -8.90 -4.78
N GLY A 271 -1.06 -7.98 -3.89
CA GLY A 271 -2.04 -6.94 -4.17
C GLY A 271 -3.51 -7.42 -4.27
N ARG A 272 -3.78 -8.66 -3.88
CA ARG A 272 -5.12 -9.25 -3.81
C ARG A 272 -5.46 -9.61 -2.37
N VAL A 273 -6.72 -9.50 -1.99
CA VAL A 273 -7.22 -10.06 -0.73
C VAL A 273 -7.60 -11.50 -0.96
N VAL A 274 -7.01 -12.40 -0.19
CA VAL A 274 -7.32 -13.83 -0.21
C VAL A 274 -8.07 -14.17 1.06
N GLN A 275 -9.28 -14.71 0.91
CA GLN A 275 -10.19 -15.04 2.01
C GLN A 275 -10.47 -16.53 2.01
N LEU A 276 -10.12 -17.20 3.10
CA LEU A 276 -10.54 -18.59 3.36
C LEU A 276 -11.86 -18.57 4.13
N ALA A 277 -12.88 -19.23 3.60
CA ALA A 277 -14.21 -19.27 4.21
C ALA A 277 -14.92 -20.59 3.97
N GLY A 278 -15.63 -21.06 5.00
CA GLY A 278 -16.58 -22.15 4.91
C GLY A 278 -18.01 -21.65 4.70
N GLY A 279 -18.79 -22.41 3.96
CA GLY A 279 -20.22 -22.21 3.82
C GLY A 279 -21.00 -23.44 4.32
N SER A 280 -22.17 -23.22 4.90
CA SER A 280 -23.13 -24.28 5.22
C SER A 280 -24.56 -23.84 4.95
N ALA A 281 -25.43 -24.78 4.65
CA ALA A 281 -26.85 -24.51 4.39
C ALA A 281 -27.68 -25.79 4.49
N LEU A 282 -29.01 -25.63 4.55
CA LEU A 282 -29.95 -26.72 4.27
C LEU A 282 -30.30 -26.73 2.76
N ARG A 283 -30.14 -27.91 2.15
CA ARG A 283 -30.56 -28.16 0.77
C ARG A 283 -31.44 -29.41 0.74
N ASP A 284 -32.68 -29.26 0.29
CA ASP A 284 -33.67 -30.36 0.27
C ASP A 284 -33.77 -31.09 1.63
N GLY A 285 -33.72 -30.34 2.74
CA GLY A 285 -33.80 -30.85 4.10
C GLY A 285 -32.52 -31.52 4.62
N ARG A 286 -31.40 -31.46 3.86
CA ARG A 286 -30.09 -31.99 4.26
C ARG A 286 -29.12 -30.84 4.54
N GLU A 287 -28.33 -31.00 5.59
CA GLU A 287 -27.23 -30.08 5.85
C GLU A 287 -26.09 -30.36 4.86
N VAL A 288 -25.63 -29.32 4.21
CA VAL A 288 -24.49 -29.35 3.28
C VAL A 288 -23.46 -28.30 3.72
N SER A 289 -22.18 -28.58 3.46
CA SER A 289 -21.09 -27.65 3.76
C SER A 289 -20.02 -27.72 2.67
N TRP A 290 -19.27 -26.62 2.53
CA TRP A 290 -18.18 -26.52 1.56
C TRP A 290 -17.15 -25.51 2.04
N GLU A 291 -15.92 -25.62 1.55
CA GLU A 291 -14.83 -24.69 1.79
C GLU A 291 -14.43 -24.01 0.49
N THR A 292 -14.12 -22.72 0.57
CA THR A 292 -13.73 -21.91 -0.58
C THR A 292 -12.60 -20.95 -0.25
N VAL A 293 -11.79 -20.64 -1.26
CA VAL A 293 -10.95 -19.45 -1.28
C VAL A 293 -11.61 -18.41 -2.19
N GLY A 294 -11.88 -17.23 -1.65
CA GLY A 294 -12.19 -16.04 -2.43
C GLY A 294 -10.92 -15.25 -2.69
N VAL A 295 -10.63 -14.92 -3.94
CA VAL A 295 -9.54 -14.01 -4.32
C VAL A 295 -10.16 -12.72 -4.84
N PHE A 296 -9.89 -11.60 -4.16
CA PHE A 296 -10.55 -10.32 -4.44
C PHE A 296 -9.57 -9.28 -4.95
N ARG A 297 -9.97 -8.57 -6.00
CA ARG A 297 -9.38 -7.30 -6.39
C ARG A 297 -10.26 -6.17 -5.88
N VAL A 298 -9.70 -5.34 -5.01
CA VAL A 298 -10.37 -4.13 -4.51
C VAL A 298 -9.79 -2.93 -5.25
N ALA A 299 -10.66 -2.07 -5.75
CA ALA A 299 -10.30 -0.83 -6.41
C ALA A 299 -11.25 0.28 -5.93
N ARG A 300 -10.73 1.47 -5.69
CA ARG A 300 -11.52 2.64 -5.27
C ARG A 300 -12.43 2.36 -4.05
N GLY A 301 -11.93 1.54 -3.09
CA GLY A 301 -12.66 1.20 -1.87
C GLY A 301 -13.83 0.22 -2.06
N ARG A 302 -13.92 -0.46 -3.20
CA ARG A 302 -14.97 -1.44 -3.53
C ARG A 302 -14.36 -2.70 -4.14
N ILE A 303 -15.03 -3.83 -3.98
CA ILE A 303 -14.67 -5.08 -4.64
C ILE A 303 -14.99 -4.92 -6.13
N ALA A 304 -13.94 -4.95 -6.96
CA ALA A 304 -14.06 -4.82 -8.41
C ALA A 304 -14.00 -6.17 -9.12
N GLU A 305 -13.49 -7.22 -8.45
CA GLU A 305 -13.43 -8.55 -9.04
C GLU A 305 -13.28 -9.60 -7.93
N CYS A 306 -13.90 -10.78 -8.13
CA CYS A 306 -13.79 -11.93 -7.24
C CYS A 306 -13.67 -13.22 -8.04
N TRP A 307 -12.73 -14.06 -7.65
CA TRP A 307 -12.65 -15.46 -8.07
C TRP A 307 -13.01 -16.33 -6.88
N LEU A 308 -14.08 -17.11 -7.01
CA LEU A 308 -14.46 -18.12 -6.02
C LEU A 308 -13.79 -19.44 -6.41
N ILE A 309 -13.05 -20.04 -5.49
CA ILE A 309 -12.31 -21.29 -5.72
C ILE A 309 -12.72 -22.28 -4.65
N PRO A 310 -13.62 -23.26 -4.95
CA PRO A 310 -13.95 -24.33 -4.03
C PRO A 310 -12.77 -25.28 -3.84
N PHE A 311 -12.63 -25.86 -2.64
CA PHE A 311 -11.62 -26.89 -2.39
C PHE A 311 -11.95 -28.21 -3.06
N ASP A 312 -13.25 -28.51 -3.18
CA ASP A 312 -13.78 -29.64 -3.94
C ASP A 312 -14.82 -29.12 -4.93
N GLN A 313 -14.41 -29.01 -6.20
CA GLN A 313 -15.28 -28.49 -7.26
C GLN A 313 -16.47 -29.42 -7.54
N ALA A 314 -16.24 -30.73 -7.50
CA ALA A 314 -17.31 -31.70 -7.82
C ALA A 314 -18.41 -31.68 -6.73
N ALA A 315 -18.01 -31.68 -5.46
CA ALA A 315 -18.95 -31.56 -4.33
C ALA A 315 -19.65 -30.20 -4.36
N PHE A 316 -18.94 -29.11 -4.69
CA PHE A 316 -19.54 -27.79 -4.83
C PHE A 316 -20.57 -27.74 -5.95
N ASP A 317 -20.29 -28.30 -7.11
CA ASP A 317 -21.22 -28.38 -8.23
C ASP A 317 -22.46 -29.25 -7.87
N GLU A 318 -22.29 -30.34 -7.14
CA GLU A 318 -23.40 -31.18 -6.69
C GLU A 318 -24.36 -30.40 -5.77
N ILE A 319 -23.81 -29.64 -4.80
CA ILE A 319 -24.59 -28.79 -3.87
C ILE A 319 -25.43 -27.78 -4.63
N TRP A 320 -24.91 -27.18 -5.70
CA TRP A 320 -25.55 -26.10 -6.42
C TRP A 320 -26.20 -26.52 -7.76
N SER A 321 -26.14 -27.81 -8.16
CA SER A 321 -26.66 -28.30 -9.44
C SER A 321 -28.17 -28.47 -9.48
N ARG A 322 -28.83 -28.60 -8.34
CA ARG A 322 -30.27 -28.78 -8.29
C ARG A 322 -30.93 -27.43 -8.10
N GLY A 323 -31.27 -26.79 -9.22
CA GLY A 323 -32.22 -25.71 -9.29
C GLY A 323 -33.62 -26.27 -9.52
N VAL A 324 -34.59 -25.65 -8.97
CA VAL A 324 -36.04 -25.83 -9.11
C VAL A 324 -36.44 -26.25 -10.50
#